data_48759006b0e5fae5efdf176c33e2bb42
#
_entry.id   48759006b0e5fae5efdf176c33e2bb42
#
_cell.length_a   1.000
_cell.length_b   1.000
_cell.length_c   1.000
_cell.angle_alpha   90.00
_cell.angle_beta   90.00
_cell.angle_gamma   90.00
#
_symmetry.space_group_name_H-M   'P 1'
#
loop_
_entity.id
_entity.type
_entity.pdbx_description
1 polymer ?
#
loop_
_entity_poly.entity_id
_entity_poly.type
_entity_poly.pdbx_seq_one_letter_code
_entity_poly.pdbx_strand_id
1 'polypeptide(L)'
;MLNKIKNNIFLKSTLVLLIGGTIGKVVGFILKILVTRTLGSEGMGLYSMLSPTMSLITVISTLSYPTSISKVISEKSERSKTIILSLLPLSIIMNAVLILITILFAKTLSTNLLHNSSLYYPIICISILAPFISVSSIIKGYFWGKQNMFPYMLSNFLEQVTRLILIGIFIPKIIKISLIHSICFIVL
;
A
#
# COMPACT_ATOMS: atom_id res chain seq x y z
N MET A 1 29.76 14.76 -22.66
CA MET A 1 30.08 14.06 -21.41
C MET A 1 28.86 13.93 -20.49
N LEU A 2 28.13 15.00 -20.20
CA LEU A 2 26.89 15.00 -19.37
C LEU A 2 25.78 14.07 -19.88
N ASN A 3 25.56 13.96 -21.18
CA ASN A 3 24.55 13.05 -21.76
C ASN A 3 24.90 11.56 -21.57
N LYS A 4 26.17 11.20 -21.53
CA LYS A 4 26.63 9.82 -21.30
C LYS A 4 26.43 9.40 -19.83
N ILE A 5 26.61 10.37 -18.90
CA ILE A 5 26.38 10.16 -17.47
C ILE A 5 24.87 10.08 -17.17
N LYS A 6 24.06 10.92 -17.82
CA LYS A 6 22.60 10.91 -17.70
C LYS A 6 22.00 9.60 -18.21
N ASN A 7 22.50 9.06 -19.33
CA ASN A 7 22.08 7.76 -19.86
C ASN A 7 22.46 6.60 -18.90
N ASN A 8 23.60 6.65 -18.25
CA ASN A 8 24.00 5.61 -17.30
C ASN A 8 23.13 5.61 -16.02
N ILE A 9 22.77 6.80 -15.49
CA ILE A 9 21.89 6.91 -14.32
C ILE A 9 20.50 6.42 -14.66
N PHE A 10 19.96 6.82 -15.81
CA PHE A 10 18.65 6.38 -16.28
C PHE A 10 18.60 4.87 -16.49
N LEU A 11 19.57 4.30 -17.20
CA LEU A 11 19.66 2.86 -17.43
C LEU A 11 19.79 2.09 -16.11
N LYS A 12 20.62 2.57 -15.18
CA LYS A 12 20.76 1.96 -13.86
C LYS A 12 19.46 1.98 -13.07
N SER A 13 18.77 3.10 -13.04
CA SER A 13 17.48 3.24 -12.36
C SER A 13 16.40 2.34 -12.97
N THR A 14 16.38 2.24 -14.30
CA THR A 14 15.43 1.38 -15.02
C THR A 14 15.72 -0.10 -14.73
N LEU A 15 16.98 -0.53 -14.77
CA LEU A 15 17.36 -1.91 -14.44
C LEU A 15 17.01 -2.27 -12.99
N VAL A 16 17.28 -1.37 -12.04
CA VAL A 16 16.93 -1.56 -10.64
C VAL A 16 15.40 -1.75 -10.48
N LEU A 17 14.60 -0.93 -11.15
CA LEU A 17 13.14 -1.06 -11.11
C LEU A 17 12.67 -2.36 -11.77
N LEU A 18 13.27 -2.75 -12.87
CA LEU A 18 12.88 -3.95 -13.61
C LEU A 18 13.20 -5.22 -12.81
N ILE A 19 14.43 -5.33 -12.29
CA ILE A 19 14.85 -6.47 -11.48
C ILE A 19 14.06 -6.49 -10.15
N GLY A 20 14.02 -5.38 -9.44
CA GLY A 20 13.31 -5.29 -8.17
C GLY A 20 11.81 -5.48 -8.31
N GLY A 21 11.21 -4.95 -9.36
CA GLY A 21 9.80 -5.16 -9.68
C GLY A 21 9.48 -6.62 -10.00
N THR A 22 10.37 -7.32 -10.72
CA THR A 22 10.20 -8.75 -11.02
C THR A 22 10.32 -9.60 -9.76
N ILE A 23 11.35 -9.36 -8.95
CA ILE A 23 11.50 -10.04 -7.65
C ILE A 23 10.28 -9.79 -6.75
N GLY A 24 9.82 -8.53 -6.67
CA GLY A 24 8.62 -8.18 -5.91
C GLY A 24 7.37 -8.93 -6.38
N LYS A 25 7.17 -9.08 -7.69
CA LYS A 25 6.05 -9.86 -8.24
C LYS A 25 6.14 -11.34 -7.89
N VAL A 26 7.34 -11.93 -7.91
CA VAL A 26 7.56 -13.34 -7.51
C VAL A 26 7.21 -13.52 -6.03
N VAL A 27 7.70 -12.64 -5.15
CA VAL A 27 7.38 -12.67 -3.71
C VAL A 27 5.87 -12.49 -3.50
N GLY A 28 5.24 -11.55 -4.19
CA GLY A 28 3.78 -11.33 -4.14
C GLY A 28 2.98 -12.55 -4.62
N PHE A 29 3.47 -13.27 -5.62
CA PHE A 29 2.85 -14.51 -6.09
C PHE A 29 2.93 -15.62 -5.05
N ILE A 30 4.10 -15.82 -4.43
CA ILE A 30 4.28 -16.77 -3.32
C ILE A 30 3.33 -16.42 -2.16
N LEU A 31 3.24 -15.15 -1.80
CA LEU A 31 2.34 -14.65 -0.78
C LEU A 31 0.88 -14.98 -1.12
N LYS A 32 0.45 -14.75 -2.36
CA LYS A 32 -0.90 -15.08 -2.81
C LYS A 32 -1.21 -16.58 -2.70
N ILE A 33 -0.27 -17.45 -3.06
CA ILE A 33 -0.42 -18.91 -2.90
C ILE A 33 -0.58 -19.27 -1.41
N LEU A 34 0.25 -18.67 -0.55
CA LEU A 34 0.24 -18.93 0.88
C LEU A 34 -1.09 -18.49 1.50
N VAL A 35 -1.57 -17.30 1.18
CA VAL A 35 -2.88 -16.78 1.60
C VAL A 35 -4.01 -17.67 1.11
N THR A 36 -4.01 -18.10 -0.15
CA THR A 36 -5.05 -18.95 -0.71
C THR A 36 -5.10 -20.32 -0.02
N ARG A 37 -3.94 -20.90 0.27
CA ARG A 37 -3.87 -22.21 0.96
C ARG A 37 -4.31 -22.12 2.42
N THR A 38 -4.06 -21.00 3.07
CA THR A 38 -4.38 -20.83 4.49
C THR A 38 -5.83 -20.40 4.74
N LEU A 39 -6.39 -19.53 3.90
CA LEU A 39 -7.78 -19.06 4.03
C LEU A 39 -8.81 -20.03 3.45
N GLY A 40 -8.40 -20.91 2.53
CA GLY A 40 -9.32 -21.76 1.79
C GLY A 40 -10.20 -20.97 0.80
N SER A 41 -11.18 -21.68 0.20
CA SER A 41 -12.06 -21.08 -0.82
C SER A 41 -12.99 -20.00 -0.26
N GLU A 42 -13.55 -20.21 0.92
CA GLU A 42 -14.48 -19.27 1.56
C GLU A 42 -13.78 -17.97 1.96
N GLY A 43 -12.64 -18.06 2.64
CA GLY A 43 -11.87 -16.89 3.05
C GLY A 43 -11.30 -16.12 1.87
N MET A 44 -10.90 -16.79 0.80
CA MET A 44 -10.44 -16.14 -0.42
C MET A 44 -11.59 -15.45 -1.16
N GLY A 45 -12.80 -15.99 -1.10
CA GLY A 45 -14.02 -15.33 -1.59
C GLY A 45 -14.26 -14.00 -0.87
N LEU A 46 -14.25 -14.00 0.46
CA LEU A 46 -14.42 -12.78 1.27
C LEU A 46 -13.30 -11.75 1.00
N TYR A 47 -12.05 -12.20 0.89
CA TYR A 47 -10.93 -11.32 0.56
C TYR A 47 -11.08 -10.68 -0.83
N SER A 48 -11.53 -11.43 -1.83
CA SER A 48 -11.74 -10.91 -3.18
C SER A 48 -12.90 -9.91 -3.25
N MET A 49 -13.97 -10.12 -2.48
CA MET A 49 -15.07 -9.15 -2.35
C MET A 49 -14.62 -7.83 -1.70
N LEU A 50 -13.66 -7.89 -0.76
CA LEU A 50 -13.11 -6.72 -0.10
C LEU A 50 -12.14 -5.92 -0.99
N SER A 51 -11.49 -6.58 -1.95
CA SER A 51 -10.42 -6.01 -2.79
C SER A 51 -10.80 -4.69 -3.49
N PRO A 52 -11.98 -4.51 -4.11
CA PRO A 52 -12.38 -3.24 -4.70
C PRO A 52 -12.46 -2.12 -3.67
N THR A 53 -13.04 -2.38 -2.50
CA THR A 53 -13.14 -1.40 -1.41
C THR A 53 -11.76 -0.99 -0.88
N MET A 54 -10.84 -1.97 -0.72
CA MET A 54 -9.45 -1.70 -0.37
C MET A 54 -8.78 -0.78 -1.40
N SER A 55 -8.96 -1.07 -2.69
CA SER A 55 -8.39 -0.27 -3.76
C SER A 55 -8.91 1.17 -3.75
N LEU A 56 -10.21 1.37 -3.56
CA LEU A 56 -10.82 2.71 -3.45
C LEU A 56 -10.25 3.49 -2.26
N ILE A 57 -10.23 2.90 -1.07
CA ILE A 57 -9.69 3.56 0.13
C ILE A 57 -8.21 3.92 -0.09
N THR A 58 -7.41 3.02 -0.66
CA THR A 58 -5.99 3.27 -0.94
C THR A 58 -5.80 4.40 -1.94
N VAL A 59 -6.54 4.42 -3.04
CA VAL A 59 -6.45 5.48 -4.06
C VAL A 59 -6.83 6.83 -3.48
N ILE A 60 -7.93 6.92 -2.74
CA ILE A 60 -8.36 8.17 -2.09
C ILE A 60 -7.34 8.61 -1.03
N SER A 61 -6.82 7.68 -0.24
CA SER A 61 -5.83 7.94 0.80
C SER A 61 -4.52 8.51 0.26
N THR A 62 -4.06 8.01 -0.87
CA THR A 62 -2.78 8.43 -1.46
C THR A 62 -2.91 9.68 -2.33
N LEU A 63 -4.11 10.03 -2.84
CA LEU A 63 -4.38 11.20 -3.69
C LEU A 63 -3.30 11.45 -4.77
N SER A 64 -2.72 10.39 -5.31
CA SER A 64 -1.61 10.46 -6.28
C SER A 64 -0.38 11.23 -5.78
N TYR A 65 -0.14 11.28 -4.46
CA TYR A 65 1.04 11.94 -3.88
C TYR A 65 2.37 11.57 -4.55
N PRO A 66 2.66 10.29 -4.88
CA PRO A 66 3.95 9.94 -5.47
C PRO A 66 4.22 10.67 -6.79
N THR A 67 3.24 10.76 -7.66
CA THR A 67 3.38 11.41 -8.98
C THR A 67 3.49 12.92 -8.86
N SER A 68 2.65 13.54 -8.04
CA SER A 68 2.64 14.99 -7.81
C SER A 68 3.94 15.45 -7.15
N ILE A 69 4.37 14.76 -6.09
CA ILE A 69 5.60 15.08 -5.37
C ILE A 69 6.83 14.86 -6.26
N SER A 70 6.86 13.78 -7.04
CA SER A 70 7.99 13.50 -7.91
C SER A 70 8.16 14.58 -8.97
N LYS A 71 7.07 15.11 -9.53
CA LYS A 71 7.11 16.21 -10.48
C LYS A 71 7.68 17.49 -9.84
N VAL A 72 7.14 17.89 -8.69
CA VAL A 72 7.57 19.14 -8.02
C VAL A 72 9.03 19.04 -7.57
N ILE A 73 9.49 17.88 -7.09
CA ILE A 73 10.89 17.71 -6.66
C ILE A 73 11.84 17.67 -7.86
N SER A 74 11.44 17.12 -8.99
CA SER A 74 12.26 17.14 -10.21
C SER A 74 12.47 18.55 -10.76
N GLU A 75 11.50 19.45 -10.55
CA GLU A 75 11.56 20.84 -10.97
C GLU A 75 12.30 21.74 -9.93
N LYS A 76 12.08 21.53 -8.64
CA LYS A 76 12.57 22.38 -7.54
C LYS A 76 13.22 21.56 -6.42
N SER A 77 14.37 20.97 -6.69
CA SER A 77 15.08 20.10 -5.75
C SER A 77 15.46 20.76 -4.41
N GLU A 78 15.73 22.06 -4.38
CA GLU A 78 16.16 22.77 -3.18
C GLU A 78 15.08 22.87 -2.10
N ARG A 79 13.82 22.92 -2.47
CA ARG A 79 12.66 23.02 -1.54
C ARG A 79 12.01 21.69 -1.18
N SER A 80 12.65 20.58 -1.52
CA SER A 80 12.08 19.23 -1.31
C SER A 80 11.63 18.95 0.12
N LYS A 81 12.43 19.37 1.12
CA LYS A 81 12.11 19.15 2.53
C LYS A 81 10.88 19.96 2.99
N THR A 82 10.79 21.21 2.56
CA THR A 82 9.66 22.09 2.90
C THR A 82 8.35 21.55 2.32
N ILE A 83 8.39 21.05 1.08
CA ILE A 83 7.23 20.46 0.41
C ILE A 83 6.71 19.22 1.16
N ILE A 84 7.60 18.33 1.55
CA ILE A 84 7.22 17.13 2.31
C ILE A 84 6.60 17.51 3.65
N LEU A 85 7.25 18.41 4.40
CA LEU A 85 6.77 18.87 5.70
C LEU A 85 5.40 19.54 5.64
N SER A 86 5.10 20.25 4.54
CA SER A 86 3.79 20.87 4.33
C SER A 86 2.71 19.85 3.95
N LEU A 87 3.08 18.80 3.22
CA LEU A 87 2.11 17.79 2.75
C LEU A 87 1.76 16.78 3.84
N LEU A 88 2.65 16.51 4.79
CA LEU A 88 2.40 15.55 5.86
C LEU A 88 1.15 15.91 6.71
N PRO A 89 1.01 17.12 7.29
CA PRO A 89 -0.17 17.45 8.07
C PRO A 89 -1.44 17.47 7.21
N LEU A 90 -1.35 17.95 5.97
CA LEU A 90 -2.46 17.95 5.05
C LEU A 90 -2.95 16.52 4.76
N SER A 91 -2.04 15.59 4.52
CA SER A 91 -2.38 14.19 4.27
C SER A 91 -3.01 13.51 5.49
N ILE A 92 -2.54 13.83 6.69
CA ILE A 92 -3.11 13.28 7.94
C ILE A 92 -4.54 13.78 8.13
N ILE A 93 -4.80 15.08 7.93
CA ILE A 93 -6.14 15.67 8.05
C ILE A 93 -7.10 15.03 7.03
N MET A 94 -6.68 14.93 5.77
CA MET A 94 -7.50 14.30 4.72
C MET A 94 -7.81 12.84 5.03
N ASN A 95 -6.83 12.09 5.53
CA ASN A 95 -7.05 10.70 5.92
C ASN A 95 -7.91 10.56 7.19
N ALA A 96 -7.83 11.49 8.14
CA ALA A 96 -8.74 11.52 9.31
C ALA A 96 -10.20 11.69 8.87
N VAL A 97 -10.45 12.58 7.91
CA VAL A 97 -11.78 12.74 7.31
C VAL A 97 -12.21 11.46 6.58
N LEU A 98 -11.31 10.84 5.82
CA LEU A 98 -11.57 9.57 5.14
C LEU A 98 -11.96 8.46 6.14
N ILE A 99 -11.23 8.33 7.25
CA ILE A 99 -11.53 7.37 8.31
C ILE A 99 -12.94 7.62 8.88
N LEU A 100 -13.25 8.87 9.20
CA LEU A 100 -14.55 9.24 9.73
C LEU A 100 -15.68 8.85 8.75
N ILE A 101 -15.54 9.22 7.49
CA ILE A 101 -16.51 8.87 6.44
C ILE A 101 -16.65 7.35 6.33
N THR A 102 -15.52 6.64 6.28
CA THR A 102 -15.56 5.18 6.15
C THR A 102 -16.22 4.51 7.34
N ILE A 103 -15.99 4.97 8.58
CA ILE A 103 -16.64 4.42 9.77
C ILE A 103 -18.15 4.65 9.72
N LEU A 104 -18.59 5.86 9.33
CA LEU A 104 -20.02 6.19 9.21
C LEU A 104 -20.72 5.32 8.15
N PHE A 105 -20.06 5.07 7.03
CA PHE A 105 -20.62 4.29 5.92
C PHE A 105 -20.23 2.80 5.94
N ALA A 106 -19.40 2.33 6.88
CA ALA A 106 -18.91 0.95 6.93
C ALA A 106 -20.04 -0.08 6.97
N LYS A 107 -21.11 0.20 7.74
CA LYS A 107 -22.29 -0.67 7.82
C LYS A 107 -23.02 -0.75 6.48
N THR A 108 -23.25 0.38 5.84
CA THR A 108 -23.90 0.45 4.52
C THR A 108 -23.06 -0.24 3.44
N LEU A 109 -21.74 -0.04 3.46
CA LEU A 109 -20.81 -0.71 2.56
C LEU A 109 -20.83 -2.23 2.75
N SER A 110 -20.79 -2.71 3.99
CA SER A 110 -20.75 -4.15 4.25
C SER A 110 -22.09 -4.84 3.96
N THR A 111 -23.22 -4.24 4.32
CA THR A 111 -24.55 -4.90 4.18
C THR A 111 -25.18 -4.65 2.82
N ASN A 112 -25.15 -3.41 2.31
CA ASN A 112 -25.89 -3.05 1.10
C ASN A 112 -25.04 -3.22 -0.17
N LEU A 113 -23.73 -2.94 -0.11
CA LEU A 113 -22.86 -3.04 -1.28
C LEU A 113 -22.22 -4.42 -1.40
N LEU A 114 -21.65 -4.93 -0.31
CA LEU A 114 -20.94 -6.22 -0.31
C LEU A 114 -21.83 -7.41 0.11
N HIS A 115 -23.06 -7.14 0.54
CA HIS A 115 -24.06 -8.15 0.96
C HIS A 115 -23.48 -9.14 2.00
N ASN A 116 -22.48 -8.72 2.79
CA ASN A 116 -21.85 -9.55 3.80
C ASN A 116 -21.43 -8.74 5.03
N SER A 117 -22.17 -8.91 6.13
CA SER A 117 -21.91 -8.20 7.39
C SER A 117 -20.54 -8.56 8.02
N SER A 118 -19.95 -9.69 7.67
CA SER A 118 -18.65 -10.12 8.19
C SER A 118 -17.51 -9.19 7.72
N LEU A 119 -17.71 -8.40 6.65
CA LEU A 119 -16.71 -7.49 6.10
C LEU A 119 -16.66 -6.12 6.81
N TYR A 120 -17.56 -5.87 7.77
CA TYR A 120 -17.61 -4.62 8.54
C TYR A 120 -16.27 -4.29 9.23
N TYR A 121 -15.74 -5.22 10.02
CA TYR A 121 -14.46 -5.01 10.73
C TYR A 121 -13.26 -4.88 9.78
N PRO A 122 -13.07 -5.69 8.75
CA PRO A 122 -12.02 -5.51 7.76
C PRO A 122 -12.02 -4.13 7.10
N ILE A 123 -13.19 -3.56 6.75
CA ILE A 123 -13.29 -2.22 6.15
C ILE A 123 -12.76 -1.15 7.11
N ILE A 124 -13.10 -1.23 8.40
CA ILE A 124 -12.60 -0.30 9.42
C ILE A 124 -11.08 -0.44 9.59
N CYS A 125 -10.55 -1.66 9.64
CA CYS A 125 -9.12 -1.91 9.76
C CYS A 125 -8.34 -1.25 8.61
N ILE A 126 -8.81 -1.39 7.37
CA ILE A 126 -8.19 -0.76 6.19
C ILE A 126 -8.17 0.76 6.34
N SER A 127 -9.28 1.35 6.80
CA SER A 127 -9.38 2.81 6.96
C SER A 127 -8.39 3.36 7.98
N ILE A 128 -8.19 2.66 9.09
CA ILE A 128 -7.23 3.05 10.14
C ILE A 128 -5.80 3.02 9.59
N LEU A 129 -5.50 2.16 8.61
CA LEU A 129 -4.19 2.10 7.95
C LEU A 129 -3.96 3.19 6.91
N ALA A 130 -5.01 3.85 6.44
CA ALA A 130 -4.95 4.87 5.39
C ALA A 130 -3.89 5.97 5.63
N PRO A 131 -3.74 6.59 6.83
CA PRO A 131 -2.71 7.60 7.05
C PRO A 131 -1.28 7.04 6.94
N PHE A 132 -1.04 5.80 7.35
CA PHE A 132 0.29 5.17 7.22
C PHE A 132 0.64 4.92 5.75
N ILE A 133 -0.32 4.46 4.95
CA ILE A 133 -0.17 4.28 3.50
C ILE A 133 0.12 5.62 2.83
N SER A 134 -0.58 6.68 3.23
CA SER A 134 -0.39 8.03 2.71
C SER A 134 1.01 8.57 3.00
N VAL A 135 1.49 8.47 4.24
CA VAL A 135 2.84 8.90 4.63
C VAL A 135 3.90 8.13 3.87
N SER A 136 3.77 6.81 3.77
CA SER A 136 4.66 5.96 2.98
C SER A 136 4.69 6.40 1.49
N SER A 137 3.54 6.74 0.94
CA SER A 137 3.36 7.21 -0.42
C SER A 137 4.08 8.54 -0.69
N ILE A 138 4.03 9.48 0.27
CA ILE A 138 4.77 10.77 0.21
C ILE A 138 6.28 10.52 0.18
N ILE A 139 6.78 9.65 1.05
CA ILE A 139 8.21 9.30 1.10
C ILE A 139 8.66 8.62 -0.20
N LYS A 140 7.86 7.68 -0.72
CA LYS A 140 8.12 7.02 -2.00
C LYS A 140 8.18 8.04 -3.14
N GLY A 141 7.28 9.04 -3.17
CA GLY A 141 7.28 10.13 -4.15
C GLY A 141 8.54 11.00 -4.11
N TYR A 142 9.08 11.25 -2.92
CA TYR A 142 10.34 11.97 -2.76
C TYR A 142 11.52 11.26 -3.44
N PHE A 143 11.70 9.97 -3.18
CA PHE A 143 12.77 9.20 -3.81
C PHE A 143 12.59 9.09 -5.32
N TRP A 144 11.34 9.00 -5.77
CA TRP A 144 11.02 8.98 -7.19
C TRP A 144 11.38 10.30 -7.87
N GLY A 145 11.05 11.44 -7.26
CA GLY A 145 11.42 12.76 -7.78
C GLY A 145 12.94 13.01 -7.84
N LYS A 146 13.69 12.41 -6.92
CA LYS A 146 15.17 12.44 -6.95
C LYS A 146 15.80 11.46 -7.95
N GLN A 147 15.00 10.72 -8.70
CA GLN A 147 15.46 9.65 -9.60
C GLN A 147 16.30 8.56 -8.91
N ASN A 148 16.22 8.47 -7.58
CA ASN A 148 16.88 7.43 -6.81
C ASN A 148 15.89 6.29 -6.56
N MET A 149 15.89 5.32 -7.48
CA MET A 149 14.91 4.23 -7.47
C MET A 149 15.27 3.11 -6.49
N PHE A 150 16.50 3.07 -5.99
CA PHE A 150 16.93 2.01 -5.08
C PHE A 150 16.18 2.01 -3.74
N PRO A 151 16.05 3.14 -2.99
CA PRO A 151 15.26 3.15 -1.76
C PRO A 151 13.77 2.87 -1.99
N TYR A 152 13.22 3.33 -3.13
CA TYR A 152 11.85 3.03 -3.53
C TYR A 152 11.62 1.51 -3.71
N MET A 153 12.51 0.86 -4.47
CA MET A 153 12.46 -0.58 -4.68
C MET A 153 12.65 -1.35 -3.38
N LEU A 154 13.63 -0.94 -2.57
CA LEU A 154 13.92 -1.59 -1.29
C LEU A 154 12.73 -1.49 -0.32
N SER A 155 12.07 -0.33 -0.25
CA SER A 155 10.86 -0.15 0.56
C SER A 155 9.74 -1.11 0.15
N ASN A 156 9.47 -1.22 -1.15
CA ASN A 156 8.45 -2.15 -1.66
C ASN A 156 8.81 -3.62 -1.41
N PHE A 157 10.08 -3.97 -1.54
CA PHE A 157 10.56 -5.32 -1.26
C PHE A 157 10.44 -5.67 0.22
N LEU A 158 10.89 -4.78 1.11
CA LEU A 158 10.78 -4.96 2.57
C LEU A 158 9.30 -5.07 3.00
N GLU A 159 8.42 -4.26 2.44
CA GLU A 159 6.98 -4.34 2.69
C GLU A 159 6.43 -5.74 2.36
N GLN A 160 6.78 -6.29 1.19
CA GLN A 160 6.31 -7.62 0.80
C GLN A 160 6.92 -8.74 1.64
N VAL A 161 8.22 -8.65 1.95
CA VAL A 161 8.90 -9.63 2.81
C VAL A 161 8.33 -9.61 4.23
N THR A 162 8.12 -8.42 4.80
CA THR A 162 7.49 -8.27 6.12
C THR A 162 6.10 -8.86 6.13
N ARG A 163 5.29 -8.58 5.11
CA ARG A 163 3.94 -9.17 4.95
C ARG A 163 4.00 -10.69 4.86
N LEU A 164 4.94 -11.24 4.10
CA LEU A 164 5.12 -12.69 3.97
C LEU A 164 5.49 -13.35 5.30
N ILE A 165 6.42 -12.74 6.06
CA ILE A 165 6.83 -13.23 7.39
C ILE A 165 5.66 -13.17 8.37
N LEU A 166 4.96 -12.05 8.42
CA LEU A 166 3.82 -11.86 9.31
C LEU A 166 2.71 -12.88 8.99
N ILE A 167 2.36 -13.03 7.73
CA ILE A 167 1.37 -14.00 7.28
C ILE A 167 1.80 -15.42 7.63
N GLY A 168 3.05 -15.81 7.35
CA GLY A 168 3.55 -17.15 7.63
C GLY A 168 3.54 -17.52 9.12
N ILE A 169 3.83 -16.55 10.00
CA ILE A 169 3.89 -16.80 11.46
C ILE A 169 2.51 -16.73 12.11
N PHE A 170 1.70 -15.74 11.73
CA PHE A 170 0.48 -15.41 12.48
C PHE A 170 -0.77 -16.08 11.92
N ILE A 171 -0.89 -16.29 10.62
CA ILE A 171 -2.10 -16.91 10.05
C ILE A 171 -2.38 -18.29 10.65
N PRO A 172 -1.42 -19.24 10.78
CA PRO A 172 -1.71 -20.53 11.36
C PRO A 172 -2.27 -20.49 12.79
N LYS A 173 -1.93 -19.42 13.52
CA LYS A 173 -2.42 -19.20 14.89
C LYS A 173 -3.80 -18.52 14.90
N ILE A 174 -4.05 -17.59 14.00
CA ILE A 174 -5.25 -16.75 13.99
C ILE A 174 -6.45 -17.47 13.33
N ILE A 175 -6.22 -18.33 12.35
CA ILE A 175 -7.29 -19.13 11.71
C ILE A 175 -8.03 -20.00 12.74
N LYS A 176 -7.34 -20.46 13.78
CA LYS A 176 -7.98 -21.20 14.88
C LYS A 176 -8.96 -20.35 15.70
N ILE A 177 -8.88 -19.00 15.59
CA ILE A 177 -9.69 -18.09 16.41
C ILE A 177 -10.87 -17.55 15.61
N SER A 178 -10.66 -17.01 14.40
CA SER A 178 -11.75 -16.52 13.53
C SER A 178 -11.21 -16.16 12.14
N LEU A 179 -11.95 -16.53 11.12
CA LEU A 179 -11.68 -16.21 9.71
C LEU A 179 -11.67 -14.69 9.45
N ILE A 180 -12.51 -13.94 10.16
CA ILE A 180 -12.62 -12.48 10.07
C ILE A 180 -11.35 -11.79 10.58
N HIS A 181 -10.78 -12.25 11.69
CA HIS A 181 -9.53 -11.71 12.23
C HIS A 181 -8.35 -11.99 11.30
N SER A 182 -8.36 -13.16 10.64
CA SER A 182 -7.35 -13.50 9.63
C SER A 182 -7.38 -12.56 8.44
N ILE A 183 -8.57 -12.20 7.94
CA ILE A 183 -8.71 -11.27 6.82
C ILE A 183 -8.24 -9.86 7.23
N CYS A 184 -8.61 -9.39 8.41
CA CYS A 184 -8.15 -8.10 8.94
C CYS A 184 -6.62 -8.05 9.03
N PHE A 185 -5.98 -9.14 9.46
CA PHE A 185 -4.53 -9.24 9.58
C PHE A 185 -3.79 -9.33 8.23
N ILE A 186 -4.40 -9.96 7.21
CA ILE A 186 -3.82 -10.02 5.85
C ILE A 186 -3.84 -8.66 5.18
N VAL A 187 -4.81 -7.84 5.54
CA VAL A 187 -4.97 -6.47 5.02
C VAL A 187 -3.93 -5.53 5.64
N LEU A 188 -3.57 -5.74 6.89
CA LEU A 188 -2.51 -5.00 7.59
C LEU A 188 -1.13 -5.28 6.96
#